data_2dd3112d01e8ebb471bfaf26ed66d25e
#
_entry.id   2dd3112d01e8ebb471bfaf26ed66d25e
#
_cell.length_a   1.000
_cell.length_b   1.000
_cell.length_c   1.000
_cell.angle_alpha   90.00
_cell.angle_beta   90.00
_cell.angle_gamma   90.00
#
_symmetry.space_group_name_H-M   'P 1'
#
loop_
_entity.id
_entity.type
_entity.pdbx_description
1 polymer ?
#
loop_
_entity_poly.entity_id
_entity_poly.type
_entity_poly.pdbx_seq_one_letter_code
_entity_poly.pdbx_strand_id
1 'polypeptide(L)'
;MSRLPCLTRALALVLALAASAADADTLRRFALVAGNDQGGADTRPLRFARDDARKMHALLLRLGGVSPVDAKLLLNEDARDFLAALAELEQRARAARARGERTALFVYYSGHAKDGALRLGDTRLGFDDLKRRLAEASSDIRIAILDSCRSGAMTRTKGARRAPAFDIESGASRDARGLVILTSSAADEDSQESDALAGSYFSHHLASGLLGDADRSGDGRVTLFEAYSHAYARTVADTAASSAGPQHPTFSYDLAGNGDLVLTDLRASGGGLIVPGAAPVGTYYFVDPGGLVVAELDKAADVERRVALAPGTYRVKRRLADRLRIGEVEVRRGHQAVLHEARLQDAPFSDDPVKGGLRADGAWWTLGLAGGVQSYFDAPTRDSLFLSVGVVGAEAQLHDYFRRDWVWGLDVALGSRRAVLMLPTLTGPGYRYSMTSVGTSLTSEWPMGPVAPFLGARMAWLIMRRDFADEALPDQKFAMFSPGLVAGIRWNPLSRLHLTARARTHYLLYNVDAQRSLGFWELGALVTYQP
;
A
#
# COMPACT_ATOMS: atom_id res chain seq x y z
N MET A 1 11.89 63.79 55.32
CA MET A 1 10.66 63.62 54.52
C MET A 1 11.03 63.52 53.04
N SER A 2 10.50 62.48 52.36
CA SER A 2 10.39 62.24 50.92
C SER A 2 11.65 61.93 50.13
N ARG A 3 12.04 60.61 50.16
CA ARG A 3 12.88 59.99 49.12
C ARG A 3 12.17 58.77 48.46
N LEU A 4 10.84 58.84 48.26
CA LEU A 4 10.08 57.71 47.70
C LEU A 4 9.70 57.76 46.19
N PRO A 5 9.95 58.80 45.36
CA PRO A 5 9.52 58.75 43.95
C PRO A 5 10.55 58.13 42.98
N CYS A 6 11.79 57.84 43.38
CA CYS A 6 12.80 57.32 42.45
C CYS A 6 12.76 55.78 42.28
N LEU A 7 12.44 55.03 43.35
CA LEU A 7 12.36 53.56 43.30
C LEU A 7 11.16 53.05 42.46
N THR A 8 9.99 53.75 42.51
CA THR A 8 8.82 53.36 41.74
C THR A 8 8.98 53.61 40.23
N ARG A 9 9.74 54.63 39.84
CA ARG A 9 10.09 54.88 38.43
C ARG A 9 11.12 53.89 37.88
N ALA A 10 12.10 53.49 38.69
CA ALA A 10 13.09 52.49 38.33
C ALA A 10 12.42 51.09 38.18
N LEU A 11 11.51 50.72 39.08
CA LEU A 11 10.78 49.46 39.02
C LEU A 11 9.82 49.41 37.82
N ALA A 12 9.15 50.49 37.47
CA ALA A 12 8.29 50.61 36.27
C ALA A 12 9.10 50.52 34.96
N LEU A 13 10.32 51.08 34.93
CA LEU A 13 11.24 50.99 33.78
C LEU A 13 11.82 49.58 33.61
N VAL A 14 12.13 48.90 34.69
CA VAL A 14 12.60 47.48 34.68
C VAL A 14 11.47 46.54 34.28
N LEU A 15 10.22 46.76 34.71
CA LEU A 15 9.06 46.02 34.28
C LEU A 15 8.71 46.31 32.79
N ALA A 16 8.87 47.53 32.31
CA ALA A 16 8.69 47.88 30.91
C ALA A 16 9.78 47.30 30.00
N LEU A 17 11.04 47.24 30.49
CA LEU A 17 12.15 46.57 29.79
C LEU A 17 12.03 45.04 29.83
N ALA A 18 11.47 44.45 30.88
CA ALA A 18 11.20 43.01 30.96
C ALA A 18 10.03 42.57 30.06
N ALA A 19 9.04 43.48 29.87
CA ALA A 19 7.94 43.24 28.90
C ALA A 19 8.39 43.33 27.43
N SER A 20 9.48 44.08 27.14
CA SER A 20 10.05 44.18 25.78
C SER A 20 10.99 43.01 25.41
N ALA A 21 11.38 42.17 26.38
CA ALA A 21 12.28 41.02 26.13
C ALA A 21 11.53 39.73 25.82
N ALA A 22 10.19 39.75 25.71
CA ALA A 22 9.36 38.57 25.47
C ALA A 22 8.86 38.44 24.03
N ASP A 23 9.30 39.26 23.09
CA ASP A 23 9.12 38.99 21.66
C ASP A 23 10.24 38.06 21.16
N ALA A 24 10.22 36.82 21.63
CA ALA A 24 10.84 35.74 20.89
C ALA A 24 10.11 35.68 19.55
N ASP A 25 10.83 35.89 18.47
CA ASP A 25 10.41 35.84 17.06
C ASP A 25 9.71 34.49 16.77
N THR A 26 8.46 34.37 17.22
CA THR A 26 7.67 33.15 17.15
C THR A 26 7.07 33.01 15.75
N LEU A 27 7.61 32.08 14.97
CA LEU A 27 7.08 31.72 13.67
C LEU A 27 5.72 31.02 13.86
N ARG A 28 4.61 31.72 13.59
CA ARG A 28 3.27 31.12 13.59
C ARG A 28 3.04 30.31 12.31
N ARG A 29 2.63 29.07 12.48
CA ARG A 29 2.53 28.08 11.41
C ARG A 29 1.08 27.71 11.14
N PHE A 30 0.72 27.71 9.87
CA PHE A 30 -0.59 27.32 9.34
C PHE A 30 -0.43 26.10 8.48
N ALA A 31 -1.41 25.19 8.47
CA ALA A 31 -1.34 23.98 7.66
C ALA A 31 -2.67 23.66 6.98
N LEU A 32 -2.64 23.51 5.66
CA LEU A 32 -3.69 22.88 4.86
C LEU A 32 -3.21 21.51 4.43
N VAL A 33 -3.89 20.48 4.87
CA VAL A 33 -3.54 19.08 4.55
C VAL A 33 -4.73 18.43 3.86
N ALA A 34 -4.55 17.94 2.65
CA ALA A 34 -5.60 17.32 1.86
C ALA A 34 -5.20 15.93 1.37
N GLY A 35 -6.15 15.00 1.43
CA GLY A 35 -6.00 13.64 0.92
C GLY A 35 -7.21 13.21 0.12
N ASN A 36 -7.01 12.85 -1.16
CA ASN A 36 -8.07 12.46 -2.06
C ASN A 36 -7.79 11.08 -2.69
N ASP A 37 -8.57 10.07 -2.29
CA ASP A 37 -8.51 8.75 -2.91
C ASP A 37 -9.16 8.74 -4.30
N GLN A 38 -10.06 9.68 -4.57
CA GLN A 38 -10.85 9.79 -5.79
C GLN A 38 -10.31 10.93 -6.67
N GLY A 39 -10.05 10.65 -7.93
CA GLY A 39 -9.53 11.63 -8.89
C GLY A 39 -10.43 11.85 -10.12
N GLY A 40 -11.71 11.47 -10.02
CA GLY A 40 -12.68 11.51 -11.13
C GLY A 40 -12.81 10.18 -11.87
N ALA A 41 -13.81 10.08 -12.75
CA ALA A 41 -14.20 8.85 -13.45
C ALA A 41 -13.09 8.24 -14.35
N ASP A 42 -12.08 9.02 -14.71
CA ASP A 42 -10.95 8.62 -15.55
C ASP A 42 -9.70 8.19 -14.75
N THR A 43 -9.84 7.98 -13.43
CA THR A 43 -8.78 7.51 -12.53
C THR A 43 -9.26 6.29 -11.74
N ARG A 44 -8.31 5.45 -11.29
CA ARG A 44 -8.60 4.37 -10.33
C ARG A 44 -8.48 4.92 -8.92
N PRO A 45 -9.38 4.57 -7.99
CA PRO A 45 -9.25 5.00 -6.61
C PRO A 45 -7.89 4.64 -6.01
N LEU A 46 -7.26 5.59 -5.34
CA LEU A 46 -6.09 5.37 -4.49
C LEU A 46 -6.51 4.71 -3.19
N ARG A 47 -5.57 4.10 -2.50
CA ARG A 47 -5.86 3.34 -1.28
C ARG A 47 -5.48 4.09 -0.02
N PHE A 48 -4.47 4.96 -0.09
CA PHE A 48 -3.81 5.49 1.08
C PHE A 48 -3.71 7.02 1.14
N ALA A 49 -4.19 7.74 0.13
CA ALA A 49 -4.04 9.21 0.07
C ALA A 49 -4.65 9.92 1.31
N ARG A 50 -5.81 9.47 1.78
CA ARG A 50 -6.42 10.01 3.01
C ARG A 50 -5.62 9.66 4.26
N ASP A 51 -5.02 8.47 4.32
CA ASP A 51 -4.24 8.03 5.47
C ASP A 51 -2.91 8.77 5.55
N ASP A 52 -2.28 9.03 4.40
CA ASP A 52 -1.09 9.88 4.32
C ASP A 52 -1.38 11.31 4.78
N ALA A 53 -2.53 11.87 4.36
CA ALA A 53 -2.96 13.18 4.84
C ALA A 53 -3.21 13.21 6.36
N ARG A 54 -3.85 12.18 6.94
CA ARG A 54 -4.04 12.08 8.39
C ARG A 54 -2.73 11.99 9.14
N LYS A 55 -1.77 11.16 8.65
CA LYS A 55 -0.43 11.02 9.23
C LYS A 55 0.31 12.36 9.21
N MET A 56 0.33 13.04 8.06
CA MET A 56 0.99 14.34 7.91
C MET A 56 0.35 15.41 8.78
N HIS A 57 -0.97 15.50 8.84
CA HIS A 57 -1.69 16.44 9.69
C HIS A 57 -1.35 16.25 11.18
N ALA A 58 -1.42 15.00 11.67
CA ALA A 58 -1.07 14.66 13.05
C ALA A 58 0.40 15.00 13.38
N LEU A 59 1.31 14.80 12.43
CA LEU A 59 2.72 15.11 12.55
C LEU A 59 2.94 16.63 12.67
N LEU A 60 2.33 17.42 11.80
CA LEU A 60 2.46 18.90 11.83
C LEU A 60 1.90 19.50 13.12
N LEU A 61 0.80 18.96 13.65
CA LEU A 61 0.25 19.40 14.95
C LEU A 61 1.21 19.05 16.11
N ARG A 62 1.84 17.89 16.08
CA ARG A 62 2.65 17.40 17.19
C ARG A 62 4.07 17.96 17.18
N LEU A 63 4.70 18.02 16.02
CA LEU A 63 6.14 18.34 15.88
C LEU A 63 6.39 19.56 15.00
N GLY A 64 5.45 19.88 14.11
CA GLY A 64 5.56 20.97 13.17
C GLY A 64 5.24 22.34 13.76
N GLY A 65 4.89 22.42 15.05
CA GLY A 65 4.54 23.70 15.72
C GLY A 65 3.27 24.37 15.15
N VAL A 66 2.37 23.60 14.53
CA VAL A 66 1.08 24.07 14.04
C VAL A 66 0.04 23.93 15.15
N SER A 67 -0.67 25.03 15.46
CA SER A 67 -1.79 24.97 16.40
C SER A 67 -3.01 24.30 15.75
N PRO A 68 -3.81 23.50 16.50
CA PRO A 68 -5.03 22.90 15.96
C PRO A 68 -6.01 23.89 15.31
N VAL A 69 -6.08 25.12 15.83
CA VAL A 69 -6.93 26.17 15.24
C VAL A 69 -6.40 26.71 13.91
N ASP A 70 -5.10 26.55 13.63
CA ASP A 70 -4.42 27.01 12.42
C ASP A 70 -4.17 25.85 11.43
N ALA A 71 -4.80 24.70 11.65
CA ALA A 71 -4.72 23.54 10.78
C ALA A 71 -6.08 23.18 10.17
N LYS A 72 -6.06 22.76 8.90
CA LYS A 72 -7.23 22.23 8.18
C LYS A 72 -6.85 20.86 7.60
N LEU A 73 -7.72 19.88 7.83
CA LEU A 73 -7.62 18.54 7.23
C LEU A 73 -8.82 18.31 6.32
N LEU A 74 -8.57 18.08 5.04
CA LEU A 74 -9.57 17.82 4.01
C LEU A 74 -9.42 16.38 3.51
N LEU A 75 -10.51 15.61 3.51
CA LEU A 75 -10.49 14.22 3.11
C LEU A 75 -11.56 13.93 2.08
N ASN A 76 -11.16 13.73 0.82
CA ASN A 76 -12.02 13.59 -0.35
C ASN A 76 -12.90 14.83 -0.64
N GLU A 77 -12.43 16.01 -0.25
CA GLU A 77 -13.11 17.26 -0.53
C GLU A 77 -12.77 17.77 -1.95
N ASP A 78 -13.60 18.66 -2.47
CA ASP A 78 -13.46 19.20 -3.82
C ASP A 78 -12.47 20.40 -3.88
N ALA A 79 -12.19 20.89 -5.11
CA ALA A 79 -11.29 22.01 -5.32
C ALA A 79 -11.81 23.32 -4.72
N ARG A 80 -13.13 23.50 -4.63
CA ARG A 80 -13.75 24.68 -4.02
C ARG A 80 -13.48 24.70 -2.52
N ASP A 81 -13.66 23.56 -1.84
CA ASP A 81 -13.42 23.44 -0.41
C ASP A 81 -11.93 23.57 -0.08
N PHE A 82 -11.06 23.03 -0.93
CA PHE A 82 -9.61 23.22 -0.82
C PHE A 82 -9.24 24.72 -0.90
N LEU A 83 -9.77 25.45 -1.90
CA LEU A 83 -9.50 26.87 -2.08
C LEU A 83 -10.12 27.73 -0.97
N ALA A 84 -11.29 27.35 -0.47
CA ALA A 84 -11.93 28.05 0.66
C ALA A 84 -11.10 27.89 1.95
N ALA A 85 -10.61 26.68 2.24
CA ALA A 85 -9.74 26.43 3.39
C ALA A 85 -8.40 27.17 3.27
N LEU A 86 -7.81 27.20 2.07
CA LEU A 86 -6.59 27.96 1.80
C LEU A 86 -6.83 29.46 2.07
N ALA A 87 -7.90 30.05 1.55
CA ALA A 87 -8.25 31.46 1.74
C ALA A 87 -8.49 31.79 3.23
N GLU A 88 -9.13 30.90 4.00
CA GLU A 88 -9.32 31.10 5.45
C GLU A 88 -7.98 31.14 6.18
N LEU A 89 -7.07 30.20 5.89
CA LEU A 89 -5.74 30.18 6.51
C LEU A 89 -4.90 31.41 6.11
N GLU A 90 -5.00 31.86 4.86
CA GLU A 90 -4.34 33.10 4.41
C GLU A 90 -4.89 34.33 5.13
N GLN A 91 -6.20 34.43 5.38
CA GLN A 91 -6.78 35.51 6.14
C GLN A 91 -6.23 35.52 7.58
N ARG A 92 -6.11 34.36 8.21
CA ARG A 92 -5.53 34.24 9.56
C ARG A 92 -4.04 34.62 9.56
N ALA A 93 -3.29 34.20 8.54
CA ALA A 93 -1.88 34.54 8.38
C ALA A 93 -1.70 36.08 8.22
N ARG A 94 -2.54 36.73 7.41
CA ARG A 94 -2.55 38.20 7.28
C ARG A 94 -2.82 38.88 8.62
N ALA A 95 -3.79 38.40 9.38
CA ALA A 95 -4.10 38.93 10.69
C ALA A 95 -2.92 38.76 11.69
N ALA A 96 -2.22 37.64 11.64
CA ALA A 96 -1.01 37.41 12.44
C ALA A 96 0.13 38.35 12.04
N ARG A 97 0.39 38.51 10.74
CA ARG A 97 1.40 39.46 10.26
C ARG A 97 1.08 40.93 10.61
N ALA A 98 -0.20 41.31 10.59
CA ALA A 98 -0.61 42.63 11.02
C ALA A 98 -0.32 42.90 12.50
N ARG A 99 -0.14 41.85 13.31
CA ARG A 99 0.32 41.95 14.72
C ARG A 99 1.84 41.85 14.87
N GLY A 100 2.59 41.77 13.75
CA GLY A 100 4.04 41.67 13.77
C GLY A 100 4.57 40.23 13.87
N GLU A 101 3.69 39.20 13.86
CA GLU A 101 4.10 37.79 13.90
C GLU A 101 4.68 37.38 12.55
N ARG A 102 5.76 36.58 12.55
CA ARG A 102 6.22 35.90 11.35
C ARG A 102 5.34 34.68 11.07
N THR A 103 5.15 34.32 9.81
CA THR A 103 4.19 33.31 9.40
C THR A 103 4.76 32.32 8.41
N ALA A 104 4.39 31.03 8.58
CA ALA A 104 4.65 29.98 7.60
C ALA A 104 3.35 29.24 7.25
N LEU A 105 3.13 28.99 5.96
CA LEU A 105 2.00 28.23 5.45
C LEU A 105 2.50 26.91 4.84
N PHE A 106 2.02 25.79 5.38
CA PHE A 106 2.21 24.46 4.84
C PHE A 106 0.98 24.04 4.04
N VAL A 107 1.18 23.57 2.84
CA VAL A 107 0.14 22.95 2.01
C VAL A 107 0.61 21.55 1.62
N TYR A 108 -0.10 20.54 2.08
CA TYR A 108 0.17 19.16 1.72
C TYR A 108 -1.01 18.59 0.95
N TYR A 109 -0.73 17.89 -0.13
CA TYR A 109 -1.71 17.14 -0.90
C TYR A 109 -1.19 15.74 -1.20
N SER A 110 -1.99 14.71 -0.91
CA SER A 110 -1.82 13.34 -1.41
C SER A 110 -3.04 12.97 -2.23
N GLY A 111 -2.83 12.52 -3.47
CA GLY A 111 -3.93 12.23 -4.37
C GLY A 111 -3.53 12.17 -5.84
N HIS A 112 -4.52 12.07 -6.69
CA HIS A 112 -4.30 12.07 -8.14
C HIS A 112 -3.90 13.43 -8.69
N ALA A 113 -3.01 13.42 -9.68
CA ALA A 113 -2.81 14.54 -10.58
C ALA A 113 -2.75 14.05 -12.03
N LYS A 114 -3.34 14.82 -12.92
CA LYS A 114 -3.38 14.52 -14.36
C LYS A 114 -3.58 15.79 -15.16
N ASP A 115 -2.94 15.88 -16.32
CA ASP A 115 -3.07 17.01 -17.25
C ASP A 115 -2.72 18.37 -16.61
N GLY A 116 -1.68 18.41 -15.76
CA GLY A 116 -1.22 19.64 -15.11
C GLY A 116 -2.14 20.17 -14.00
N ALA A 117 -2.98 19.30 -13.42
CA ALA A 117 -3.90 19.67 -12.36
C ALA A 117 -3.99 18.59 -11.27
N LEU A 118 -4.16 19.03 -10.02
CA LEU A 118 -4.62 18.17 -8.93
C LEU A 118 -6.07 17.75 -9.19
N ARG A 119 -6.37 16.49 -8.86
CA ARG A 119 -7.69 15.89 -9.02
C ARG A 119 -8.33 15.71 -7.65
N LEU A 120 -9.26 16.58 -7.33
CA LEU A 120 -9.98 16.60 -6.06
C LEU A 120 -11.42 16.10 -6.31
N GLY A 121 -11.61 14.78 -6.24
CA GLY A 121 -12.83 14.15 -6.73
C GLY A 121 -13.02 14.42 -8.23
N ASP A 122 -14.22 14.85 -8.61
CA ASP A 122 -14.55 15.23 -9.99
C ASP A 122 -14.06 16.62 -10.40
N THR A 123 -13.45 17.35 -9.48
CA THR A 123 -12.97 18.72 -9.71
C THR A 123 -11.46 18.77 -9.95
N ARG A 124 -10.99 19.87 -10.52
CA ARG A 124 -9.59 20.07 -10.88
C ARG A 124 -9.07 21.39 -10.34
N LEU A 125 -7.82 21.38 -9.84
CA LEU A 125 -7.08 22.59 -9.49
C LEU A 125 -5.76 22.59 -10.29
N GLY A 126 -5.64 23.50 -11.25
CA GLY A 126 -4.45 23.63 -12.11
C GLY A 126 -3.19 23.93 -11.31
N PHE A 127 -2.06 23.33 -11.69
CA PHE A 127 -0.77 23.57 -11.04
C PHE A 127 -0.35 25.04 -11.11
N ASP A 128 -0.55 25.70 -12.24
CA ASP A 128 -0.22 27.13 -12.40
C ASP A 128 -1.10 28.02 -11.50
N ASP A 129 -2.38 27.65 -11.34
CA ASP A 129 -3.30 28.39 -10.46
C ASP A 129 -2.90 28.22 -8.99
N LEU A 130 -2.62 26.99 -8.57
CA LEU A 130 -2.13 26.72 -7.20
C LEU A 130 -0.80 27.45 -6.95
N LYS A 131 0.15 27.36 -7.88
CA LYS A 131 1.46 28.01 -7.77
C LYS A 131 1.35 29.53 -7.66
N ARG A 132 0.50 30.16 -8.49
CA ARG A 132 0.23 31.59 -8.43
C ARG A 132 -0.35 31.99 -7.06
N ARG A 133 -1.37 31.27 -6.58
CA ARG A 133 -1.98 31.54 -5.25
C ARG A 133 -0.98 31.41 -4.12
N LEU A 134 -0.13 30.38 -4.15
CA LEU A 134 0.93 30.23 -3.15
C LEU A 134 1.97 31.34 -3.24
N ALA A 135 2.33 31.80 -4.44
CA ALA A 135 3.26 32.91 -4.63
C ALA A 135 2.69 34.23 -4.11
N GLU A 136 1.38 34.44 -4.25
CA GLU A 136 0.64 35.65 -3.79
C GLU A 136 0.24 35.57 -2.31
N ALA A 137 0.34 34.40 -1.67
CA ALA A 137 -0.03 34.18 -0.28
C ALA A 137 0.78 35.08 0.66
N SER A 138 0.12 35.61 1.66
CA SER A 138 0.66 36.64 2.56
C SER A 138 1.71 36.09 3.54
N SER A 139 1.84 34.78 3.72
CA SER A 139 2.81 34.17 4.65
C SER A 139 4.25 34.45 4.21
N ASP A 140 5.15 34.66 5.18
CA ASP A 140 6.57 34.87 4.89
C ASP A 140 7.20 33.65 4.24
N ILE A 141 6.86 32.47 4.73
CA ILE A 141 7.32 31.17 4.20
C ILE A 141 6.10 30.39 3.70
N ARG A 142 6.19 29.83 2.52
CA ARG A 142 5.18 28.94 1.93
C ARG A 142 5.87 27.65 1.50
N ILE A 143 5.31 26.52 1.93
CA ILE A 143 5.82 25.19 1.63
C ILE A 143 4.66 24.38 1.06
N ALA A 144 4.78 23.95 -0.19
CA ALA A 144 3.85 23.02 -0.82
C ALA A 144 4.51 21.65 -0.96
N ILE A 145 3.84 20.62 -0.52
CA ILE A 145 4.28 19.20 -0.60
C ILE A 145 3.19 18.46 -1.36
N LEU A 146 3.51 18.00 -2.57
CA LEU A 146 2.56 17.38 -3.47
C LEU A 146 2.95 15.92 -3.73
N ASP A 147 2.19 15.03 -3.16
CA ASP A 147 2.32 13.60 -3.40
C ASP A 147 1.28 13.15 -4.42
N SER A 148 1.66 13.26 -5.68
CA SER A 148 0.81 12.91 -6.81
C SER A 148 1.62 12.65 -8.08
N CYS A 149 1.06 11.84 -9.00
CA CYS A 149 1.69 11.53 -10.26
C CYS A 149 2.05 12.79 -11.06
N ARG A 150 3.24 12.81 -11.67
CA ARG A 150 3.71 13.91 -12.55
C ARG A 150 3.69 15.29 -11.90
N SER A 151 3.70 15.33 -10.57
CA SER A 151 3.70 16.59 -9.81
C SER A 151 4.95 17.44 -10.04
N GLY A 152 6.05 16.84 -10.45
CA GLY A 152 7.28 17.54 -10.87
C GLY A 152 7.08 18.55 -11.99
N ALA A 153 5.97 18.51 -12.72
CA ALA A 153 5.63 19.58 -13.67
C ALA A 153 5.47 20.93 -12.97
N MET A 154 5.05 20.95 -11.70
CA MET A 154 4.89 22.19 -10.91
C MET A 154 6.23 22.82 -10.52
N THR A 155 7.30 22.04 -10.44
CA THR A 155 8.64 22.55 -10.12
C THR A 155 9.36 23.13 -11.34
N ARG A 156 8.86 22.91 -12.56
CA ARG A 156 9.43 23.46 -13.79
C ARG A 156 9.21 24.97 -13.83
N THR A 157 10.29 25.72 -13.70
CA THR A 157 10.32 27.15 -13.97
C THR A 157 11.35 27.41 -15.08
N LYS A 158 11.02 28.23 -16.09
CA LYS A 158 12.01 28.69 -17.07
C LYS A 158 13.17 29.37 -16.33
N GLY A 159 14.36 28.77 -16.36
CA GLY A 159 15.55 29.31 -15.69
C GLY A 159 15.85 28.71 -14.29
N ALA A 160 15.01 27.84 -13.72
CA ALA A 160 15.35 27.14 -12.49
C ALA A 160 16.44 26.10 -12.77
N ARG A 161 17.60 26.22 -12.11
CA ARG A 161 18.62 25.18 -12.10
C ARG A 161 18.14 24.00 -11.23
N ARG A 162 18.33 22.77 -11.69
CA ARG A 162 18.39 21.64 -10.76
C ARG A 162 19.49 21.97 -9.77
N ALA A 163 19.14 22.19 -8.51
CA ALA A 163 20.16 22.39 -7.50
C ALA A 163 20.92 21.07 -7.34
N PRO A 164 22.25 21.05 -7.45
CA PRO A 164 23.03 19.91 -7.02
C PRO A 164 22.85 19.75 -5.51
N ALA A 165 23.15 18.56 -4.96
CA ALA A 165 23.24 18.36 -3.54
C ALA A 165 24.23 19.37 -2.95
N PHE A 166 23.72 20.39 -2.26
CA PHE A 166 24.56 21.38 -1.60
C PHE A 166 24.72 21.02 -0.13
N ASP A 167 25.96 21.04 0.34
CA ASP A 167 26.24 21.26 1.75
C ASP A 167 25.83 22.70 2.09
N ILE A 168 24.70 22.85 2.76
CA ILE A 168 24.29 24.13 3.36
C ILE A 168 24.77 24.07 4.81
N GLU A 169 25.64 25.00 5.19
CA GLU A 169 26.07 25.17 6.57
C GLU A 169 24.85 25.32 7.48
N SER A 170 24.78 24.49 8.52
CA SER A 170 23.69 24.33 9.44
C SER A 170 23.52 25.53 10.36
N GLY A 171 22.65 26.45 9.98
CA GLY A 171 22.13 27.53 10.82
C GLY A 171 20.63 27.71 10.57
N ALA A 172 19.79 27.58 11.60
CA ALA A 172 18.36 27.83 11.45
C ALA A 172 18.14 29.28 11.00
N SER A 173 17.50 29.46 9.82
CA SER A 173 17.25 30.78 9.27
C SER A 173 16.20 31.55 10.09
N ARG A 174 16.58 32.70 10.59
CA ARG A 174 15.66 33.63 11.26
C ARG A 174 14.92 34.55 10.31
N ASP A 175 15.39 34.72 9.05
CA ASP A 175 14.85 35.69 8.10
C ASP A 175 14.38 35.07 6.77
N ALA A 176 14.12 33.74 6.75
CA ALA A 176 13.68 33.07 5.54
C ALA A 176 12.33 33.61 5.04
N ARG A 177 12.25 33.93 3.75
CA ARG A 177 11.02 34.33 3.04
C ARG A 177 11.00 33.70 1.66
N GLY A 178 9.86 33.17 1.24
CA GLY A 178 9.75 32.64 -0.12
C GLY A 178 8.83 31.44 -0.23
N LEU A 179 8.96 30.71 -1.34
CA LEU A 179 8.15 29.55 -1.70
C LEU A 179 9.03 28.34 -1.95
N VAL A 180 8.69 27.23 -1.30
CA VAL A 180 9.26 25.91 -1.59
C VAL A 180 8.16 24.98 -2.08
N ILE A 181 8.46 24.20 -3.11
CA ILE A 181 7.56 23.18 -3.63
C ILE A 181 8.33 21.86 -3.68
N LEU A 182 7.87 20.88 -2.91
CA LEU A 182 8.34 19.49 -2.95
C LEU A 182 7.31 18.65 -3.70
N THR A 183 7.78 17.75 -4.56
CA THR A 183 6.90 16.85 -5.30
C THR A 183 7.40 15.41 -5.19
N SER A 184 6.48 14.46 -5.15
CA SER A 184 6.81 13.05 -4.96
C SER A 184 7.46 12.39 -6.16
N SER A 185 7.28 12.94 -7.37
CA SER A 185 7.80 12.35 -8.61
C SER A 185 8.23 13.42 -9.60
N ALA A 186 9.07 13.06 -10.57
CA ALA A 186 9.40 13.91 -11.71
C ALA A 186 8.17 14.12 -12.62
N ALA A 187 8.30 15.05 -13.60
CA ALA A 187 7.17 15.45 -14.43
C ALA A 187 6.66 14.36 -15.39
N ASP A 188 7.45 13.35 -15.63
CA ASP A 188 7.21 12.20 -16.50
C ASP A 188 7.09 10.88 -15.74
N GLU A 189 7.12 10.92 -14.40
CA GLU A 189 7.06 9.76 -13.53
C GLU A 189 5.75 9.70 -12.74
N ASP A 190 5.31 8.48 -12.47
CA ASP A 190 4.16 8.22 -11.60
C ASP A 190 4.59 8.08 -10.14
N SER A 191 3.80 8.62 -9.21
CA SER A 191 3.94 8.36 -7.78
C SER A 191 3.37 6.99 -7.44
N GLN A 192 4.01 6.28 -6.51
CA GLN A 192 3.70 4.89 -6.21
C GLN A 192 3.23 4.72 -4.76
N GLU A 193 2.23 3.85 -4.56
CA GLU A 193 1.73 3.42 -3.25
C GLU A 193 2.26 2.04 -2.89
N SER A 194 2.43 1.78 -1.59
CA SER A 194 2.83 0.50 -1.04
C SER A 194 1.82 -0.02 -0.02
N ASP A 195 1.28 -1.20 -0.26
CA ASP A 195 0.42 -1.89 0.71
C ASP A 195 1.20 -2.26 2.00
N ALA A 196 2.49 -2.55 1.88
CA ALA A 196 3.33 -2.90 3.02
C ALA A 196 3.58 -1.71 3.95
N LEU A 197 3.67 -0.50 3.38
CA LEU A 197 3.85 0.75 4.11
C LEU A 197 2.50 1.39 4.49
N ALA A 198 1.39 0.90 3.92
CA ALA A 198 0.05 1.49 4.01
C ALA A 198 0.09 3.01 3.74
N GLY A 199 0.70 3.38 2.62
CA GLY A 199 0.94 4.76 2.21
C GLY A 199 1.70 4.85 0.89
N SER A 200 1.90 6.06 0.39
CA SER A 200 2.83 6.29 -0.72
C SER A 200 4.28 6.19 -0.22
N TYR A 201 5.19 5.76 -1.09
CA TYR A 201 6.62 5.71 -0.74
C TYR A 201 7.15 7.08 -0.30
N PHE A 202 6.85 8.12 -1.06
CA PHE A 202 7.34 9.46 -0.75
C PHE A 202 6.79 9.99 0.57
N SER A 203 5.47 9.94 0.78
CA SER A 203 4.87 10.44 2.03
C SER A 203 5.30 9.63 3.24
N HIS A 204 5.48 8.30 3.11
CA HIS A 204 6.00 7.46 4.18
C HIS A 204 7.42 7.88 4.58
N HIS A 205 8.34 8.00 3.61
CA HIS A 205 9.73 8.37 3.91
C HIS A 205 9.88 9.81 4.38
N LEU A 206 9.06 10.73 3.84
CA LEU A 206 9.01 12.10 4.34
C LEU A 206 8.53 12.16 5.79
N ALA A 207 7.45 11.44 6.12
CA ALA A 207 6.94 11.38 7.48
C ALA A 207 7.93 10.72 8.44
N SER A 208 8.56 9.60 8.06
CA SER A 208 9.61 8.94 8.87
C SER A 208 10.79 9.87 9.10
N GLY A 209 11.23 10.57 8.07
CA GLY A 209 12.27 11.58 8.19
C GLY A 209 11.91 12.68 9.18
N LEU A 210 10.71 13.24 9.07
CA LEU A 210 10.19 14.29 9.96
C LEU A 210 9.98 13.81 11.40
N LEU A 211 9.81 12.50 11.61
CA LEU A 211 9.75 11.87 12.94
C LEU A 211 11.14 11.65 13.56
N GLY A 212 12.23 11.87 12.82
CA GLY A 212 13.59 11.86 13.32
C GLY A 212 14.61 11.07 12.50
N ASP A 213 14.20 10.24 11.52
CA ASP A 213 15.15 9.49 10.70
C ASP A 213 16.01 10.41 9.81
N ALA A 214 15.51 11.59 9.46
CA ALA A 214 16.25 12.59 8.71
C ALA A 214 17.18 13.48 9.56
N ASP A 215 17.10 13.45 10.89
CA ASP A 215 17.98 14.23 11.79
C ASP A 215 19.42 13.70 11.71
N ARG A 216 20.15 14.15 10.70
CA ARG A 216 21.56 13.76 10.50
C ARG A 216 22.50 14.53 11.39
N SER A 217 22.15 15.77 11.71
CA SER A 217 22.94 16.63 12.59
C SER A 217 22.90 16.16 14.05
N GLY A 218 21.86 15.41 14.45
CA GLY A 218 21.63 14.94 15.82
C GLY A 218 21.22 16.04 16.79
N ASP A 219 20.79 17.22 16.28
CA ASP A 219 20.43 18.38 17.10
C ASP A 219 19.00 18.30 17.65
N GLY A 220 18.24 17.27 17.27
CA GLY A 220 16.86 17.06 17.65
C GLY A 220 15.87 17.90 16.85
N ARG A 221 16.27 18.39 15.69
CA ARG A 221 15.43 19.10 14.72
C ARG A 221 15.57 18.46 13.36
N VAL A 222 14.54 18.54 12.56
CA VAL A 222 14.60 18.14 11.17
C VAL A 222 14.35 19.35 10.29
N THR A 223 15.33 19.67 9.48
CA THR A 223 15.27 20.78 8.55
C THR A 223 14.64 20.34 7.23
N LEU A 224 14.27 21.32 6.39
CA LEU A 224 13.70 21.08 5.05
C LEU A 224 14.65 20.26 4.18
N PHE A 225 15.93 20.59 4.20
CA PHE A 225 16.94 19.89 3.40
C PHE A 225 17.17 18.46 3.89
N GLU A 226 17.27 18.24 5.19
CA GLU A 226 17.39 16.91 5.78
C GLU A 226 16.18 16.04 5.43
N ALA A 227 14.95 16.56 5.60
CA ALA A 227 13.71 15.86 5.29
C ALA A 227 13.62 15.48 3.80
N TYR A 228 13.92 16.45 2.90
CA TYR A 228 13.89 16.19 1.45
C TYR A 228 14.97 15.19 1.03
N SER A 229 16.21 15.38 1.49
CA SER A 229 17.31 14.48 1.13
C SER A 229 17.05 13.05 1.56
N HIS A 230 16.50 12.88 2.76
CA HIS A 230 16.09 11.57 3.27
C HIS A 230 14.97 10.97 2.42
N ALA A 231 13.86 11.71 2.22
CA ALA A 231 12.72 11.24 1.44
C ALA A 231 13.12 10.90 0.00
N TYR A 232 13.97 11.71 -0.63
CA TYR A 232 14.50 11.45 -1.97
C TYR A 232 15.28 10.13 -2.02
N ALA A 233 16.29 9.98 -1.17
CA ALA A 233 17.17 8.82 -1.21
C ALA A 233 16.40 7.51 -0.95
N ARG A 234 15.49 7.52 0.02
CA ARG A 234 14.67 6.35 0.37
C ARG A 234 13.63 6.03 -0.69
N THR A 235 12.93 7.04 -1.22
CA THR A 235 11.94 6.83 -2.29
C THR A 235 12.57 6.22 -3.53
N VAL A 236 13.71 6.76 -3.98
CA VAL A 236 14.44 6.20 -5.14
C VAL A 236 14.91 4.77 -4.88
N ALA A 237 15.49 4.50 -3.70
CA ALA A 237 15.99 3.18 -3.36
C ALA A 237 14.88 2.12 -3.35
N ASP A 238 13.74 2.43 -2.72
CA ASP A 238 12.65 1.47 -2.54
C ASP A 238 11.81 1.28 -3.81
N THR A 239 11.80 2.27 -4.73
CA THR A 239 11.10 2.17 -6.01
C THR A 239 11.98 1.72 -7.17
N ALA A 240 13.30 1.64 -7.00
CA ALA A 240 14.26 1.30 -8.06
C ALA A 240 13.97 -0.05 -8.74
N ALA A 241 13.42 -1.02 -8.00
CA ALA A 241 13.07 -2.35 -8.51
C ALA A 241 11.59 -2.50 -8.88
N SER A 242 10.80 -1.42 -8.83
CA SER A 242 9.37 -1.49 -9.17
C SER A 242 9.16 -1.57 -10.68
N SER A 243 8.06 -2.18 -11.12
CA SER A 243 7.71 -2.26 -12.54
C SER A 243 7.36 -0.91 -13.16
N ALA A 244 6.99 0.08 -12.34
CA ALA A 244 6.75 1.44 -12.77
C ALA A 244 8.07 2.26 -12.93
N GLY A 245 9.20 1.67 -12.53
CA GLY A 245 10.50 2.34 -12.52
C GLY A 245 10.75 3.17 -11.26
N PRO A 246 11.98 3.71 -11.12
CA PRO A 246 12.34 4.53 -9.97
C PRO A 246 11.52 5.82 -9.94
N GLN A 247 11.11 6.23 -8.75
CA GLN A 247 10.38 7.47 -8.50
C GLN A 247 11.37 8.51 -7.94
N HIS A 248 11.52 9.64 -8.64
CA HIS A 248 12.43 10.71 -8.26
C HIS A 248 11.66 11.93 -7.73
N PRO A 249 11.60 12.13 -6.43
CA PRO A 249 11.07 13.38 -5.87
C PRO A 249 11.82 14.59 -6.43
N THR A 250 11.10 15.69 -6.66
CA THR A 250 11.73 16.93 -7.11
C THR A 250 11.39 18.09 -6.20
N PHE A 251 12.21 19.16 -6.25
CA PHE A 251 11.89 20.35 -5.49
C PHE A 251 12.24 21.63 -6.26
N SER A 252 11.50 22.67 -5.94
CA SER A 252 11.78 24.06 -6.36
C SER A 252 11.95 24.88 -5.10
N TYR A 253 13.04 25.59 -5.02
CA TYR A 253 13.44 26.37 -3.86
C TYR A 253 13.65 27.83 -4.28
N ASP A 254 12.79 28.69 -3.77
CA ASP A 254 12.87 30.13 -3.94
C ASP A 254 12.70 30.80 -2.56
N LEU A 255 13.71 30.61 -1.70
CA LEU A 255 13.77 31.25 -0.39
C LEU A 255 14.92 32.24 -0.36
N ALA A 256 14.64 33.45 0.10
CA ALA A 256 15.62 34.44 0.51
C ALA A 256 15.88 34.31 2.03
N GLY A 257 17.11 34.55 2.46
CA GLY A 257 17.56 34.44 3.85
C GLY A 257 18.69 33.43 4.01
N ASN A 258 19.35 33.46 5.18
CA ASN A 258 20.47 32.59 5.49
C ASN A 258 20.01 31.40 6.34
N GLY A 259 20.46 30.18 6.01
CA GLY A 259 20.22 28.96 6.75
C GLY A 259 19.04 28.12 6.29
N ASP A 260 18.86 26.96 6.88
CA ASP A 260 17.84 25.98 6.54
C ASP A 260 16.57 26.16 7.42
N LEU A 261 15.43 25.74 6.90
CA LEU A 261 14.14 25.87 7.57
C LEU A 261 13.84 24.62 8.41
N VAL A 262 13.69 24.80 9.73
CA VAL A 262 13.26 23.72 10.62
C VAL A 262 11.79 23.37 10.35
N LEU A 263 11.52 22.16 9.92
CA LEU A 263 10.17 21.64 9.72
C LEU A 263 9.59 21.04 11.00
N THR A 264 10.36 20.21 11.71
CA THR A 264 9.92 19.60 12.97
C THR A 264 10.97 19.75 14.05
N ASP A 265 10.51 19.87 15.30
CA ASP A 265 11.34 19.86 16.51
C ASP A 265 10.99 18.62 17.36
N LEU A 266 11.87 17.65 17.35
CA LEU A 266 11.68 16.37 18.04
C LEU A 266 11.64 16.53 19.58
N ARG A 267 12.22 17.62 20.09
CA ARG A 267 12.23 17.95 21.52
C ARG A 267 10.88 18.44 22.00
N ALA A 268 10.07 18.99 21.08
CA ALA A 268 8.70 19.41 21.36
C ALA A 268 7.73 18.21 21.45
N SER A 269 8.19 16.98 21.11
CA SER A 269 7.38 15.79 21.24
C SER A 269 7.04 15.52 22.71
N GLY A 270 5.77 15.30 23.00
CA GLY A 270 5.33 14.89 24.34
C GLY A 270 5.78 13.49 24.74
N GLY A 271 6.68 12.84 23.98
CA GLY A 271 7.26 11.52 24.18
C GLY A 271 8.11 11.11 22.98
N GLY A 272 8.92 10.08 23.12
CA GLY A 272 9.78 9.59 22.05
C GLY A 272 10.53 8.33 22.43
N LEU A 273 11.27 7.80 21.47
CA LEU A 273 12.11 6.64 21.64
C LEU A 273 13.54 6.96 21.20
N ILE A 274 14.49 6.59 22.02
CA ILE A 274 15.92 6.64 21.73
C ILE A 274 16.35 5.23 21.29
N VAL A 275 16.97 5.13 20.13
CA VAL A 275 17.72 3.96 19.69
C VAL A 275 19.19 4.27 19.97
N PRO A 276 19.82 3.61 20.98
CA PRO A 276 21.18 3.93 21.42
C PRO A 276 22.23 3.78 20.33
N GLY A 277 23.35 4.50 20.43
CA GLY A 277 24.50 4.35 19.54
C GLY A 277 24.97 2.89 19.43
N ALA A 278 25.03 2.20 20.55
CA ALA A 278 25.42 0.79 20.65
C ALA A 278 24.38 -0.20 20.07
N ALA A 279 23.16 0.25 19.72
CA ALA A 279 22.19 -0.63 19.06
C ALA A 279 22.71 -1.06 17.68
N PRO A 280 22.46 -2.31 17.25
CA PRO A 280 22.96 -2.81 15.99
C PRO A 280 22.48 -2.00 14.78
N VAL A 281 23.30 -1.96 13.75
CA VAL A 281 22.99 -1.36 12.43
C VAL A 281 21.80 -2.08 11.80
N GLY A 282 20.96 -1.34 11.09
CA GLY A 282 19.85 -1.85 10.31
C GLY A 282 18.60 -1.01 10.42
N THR A 283 17.57 -1.44 9.72
CA THR A 283 16.29 -0.74 9.69
C THR A 283 15.37 -1.22 10.80
N TYR A 284 14.86 -0.28 11.58
CA TYR A 284 13.89 -0.49 12.64
C TYR A 284 12.54 0.07 12.23
N TYR A 285 11.50 -0.76 12.30
CA TYR A 285 10.13 -0.38 12.04
C TYR A 285 9.36 -0.25 13.35
N PHE A 286 8.64 0.85 13.50
CA PHE A 286 7.78 1.11 14.65
C PHE A 286 6.33 0.96 14.21
N VAL A 287 5.66 -0.05 14.77
CA VAL A 287 4.31 -0.45 14.38
C VAL A 287 3.37 -0.13 15.52
N ASP A 288 2.28 0.56 15.23
CA ASP A 288 1.25 0.88 16.21
C ASP A 288 0.40 -0.36 16.57
N PRO A 289 -0.47 -0.29 17.60
CA PRO A 289 -1.36 -1.40 17.97
C PRO A 289 -2.34 -1.80 16.85
N GLY A 290 -2.61 -0.93 15.89
CA GLY A 290 -3.44 -1.20 14.71
C GLY A 290 -2.70 -1.98 13.62
N GLY A 291 -1.39 -2.19 13.77
CA GLY A 291 -0.56 -2.90 12.79
C GLY A 291 0.03 -1.99 11.70
N LEU A 292 -0.13 -0.67 11.80
CA LEU A 292 0.43 0.29 10.85
C LEU A 292 1.87 0.65 11.21
N VAL A 293 2.76 0.69 10.21
CA VAL A 293 4.11 1.24 10.36
C VAL A 293 3.98 2.76 10.46
N VAL A 294 4.23 3.30 11.65
CA VAL A 294 4.13 4.74 11.94
C VAL A 294 5.44 5.47 11.76
N ALA A 295 6.57 4.77 11.85
CA ALA A 295 7.89 5.30 11.57
C ALA A 295 8.83 4.18 11.16
N GLU A 296 9.81 4.53 10.34
CA GLU A 296 10.97 3.72 9.97
C GLU A 296 12.22 4.48 10.37
N LEU A 297 13.25 3.79 10.79
CA LEU A 297 14.51 4.38 11.23
C LEU A 297 15.68 3.58 10.69
N ASP A 298 16.56 4.22 9.96
CA ASP A 298 17.82 3.64 9.49
C ASP A 298 18.95 3.93 10.47
N LYS A 299 19.35 2.92 11.21
CA LYS A 299 20.37 3.01 12.26
C LYS A 299 21.77 2.73 11.71
N ALA A 300 22.60 3.77 11.71
CA ALA A 300 24.03 3.64 11.42
C ALA A 300 24.82 3.18 12.65
N ALA A 301 26.05 2.71 12.45
CA ALA A 301 26.94 2.32 13.56
C ALA A 301 27.25 3.52 14.45
N ASP A 302 27.28 3.29 15.77
CA ASP A 302 27.71 4.22 16.82
C ASP A 302 26.98 5.58 16.88
N VAL A 303 25.86 5.74 16.12
CA VAL A 303 25.06 6.96 16.12
C VAL A 303 23.77 6.74 16.91
N GLU A 304 23.55 7.52 17.98
CA GLU A 304 22.25 7.57 18.63
C GLU A 304 21.19 8.15 17.69
N ARG A 305 20.00 7.57 17.67
CA ARG A 305 18.86 8.06 16.90
C ARG A 305 17.65 8.27 17.78
N ARG A 306 16.88 9.29 17.48
CA ARG A 306 15.66 9.65 18.19
C ARG A 306 14.47 9.61 17.26
N VAL A 307 13.41 8.94 17.69
CA VAL A 307 12.15 8.90 16.97
C VAL A 307 11.07 9.50 17.85
N ALA A 308 10.43 10.55 17.36
CA ALA A 308 9.31 11.17 18.05
C ALA A 308 8.05 10.34 17.83
N LEU A 309 7.59 9.64 18.84
CA LEU A 309 6.37 8.84 18.84
C LEU A 309 5.33 9.44 19.78
N ALA A 310 4.04 9.27 19.47
CA ALA A 310 2.98 9.61 20.41
C ALA A 310 3.04 8.67 21.63
N PRO A 311 2.52 9.08 22.80
CA PRO A 311 2.37 8.15 23.92
C PRO A 311 1.53 6.94 23.51
N GLY A 312 2.04 5.74 23.78
CA GLY A 312 1.42 4.47 23.39
C GLY A 312 2.39 3.31 23.41
N THR A 313 1.90 2.11 23.13
CA THR A 313 2.73 0.91 22.99
C THR A 313 2.99 0.64 21.52
N TYR A 314 4.24 0.45 21.16
CA TYR A 314 4.66 0.18 19.79
C TYR A 314 5.38 -1.14 19.72
N ARG A 315 5.09 -1.90 18.66
CA ARG A 315 5.89 -3.08 18.31
C ARG A 315 7.08 -2.63 17.47
N VAL A 316 8.27 -2.89 17.97
CA VAL A 316 9.52 -2.63 17.25
C VAL A 316 9.91 -3.89 16.50
N LYS A 317 10.17 -3.75 15.20
CA LYS A 317 10.68 -4.83 14.34
C LYS A 317 12.01 -4.39 13.75
N ARG A 318 13.06 -5.17 13.92
CA ARG A 318 14.32 -5.00 13.20
C ARG A 318 14.50 -6.13 12.22
N ARG A 319 14.71 -5.80 10.94
CA ARG A 319 14.92 -6.79 9.89
C ARG A 319 16.37 -7.23 9.87
N LEU A 320 16.58 -8.54 9.88
CA LEU A 320 17.86 -9.21 9.60
C LEU A 320 17.77 -9.91 8.23
N ALA A 321 18.87 -10.47 7.75
CA ALA A 321 18.91 -11.17 6.47
C ALA A 321 17.98 -12.40 6.43
N ASP A 322 17.89 -13.13 7.55
CA ASP A 322 17.21 -14.43 7.67
C ASP A 322 16.01 -14.43 8.64
N ARG A 323 15.80 -13.36 9.42
CA ARG A 323 14.75 -13.29 10.45
C ARG A 323 14.43 -11.86 10.83
N LEU A 324 13.42 -11.71 11.69
CA LEU A 324 13.10 -10.45 12.38
C LEU A 324 13.53 -10.54 13.84
N ARG A 325 13.89 -9.39 14.44
CA ARG A 325 13.90 -9.18 15.87
C ARG A 325 12.70 -8.33 16.25
N ILE A 326 11.84 -8.82 17.15
CA ILE A 326 10.57 -8.16 17.49
C ILE A 326 10.47 -7.99 19.00
N GLY A 327 10.00 -6.82 19.44
CA GLY A 327 9.70 -6.54 20.83
C GLY A 327 8.69 -5.41 20.94
N GLU A 328 8.30 -5.09 22.16
CA GLU A 328 7.38 -3.99 22.44
C GLU A 328 8.09 -2.92 23.26
N VAL A 329 7.74 -1.67 23.00
CA VAL A 329 8.22 -0.51 23.74
C VAL A 329 7.04 0.39 24.09
N GLU A 330 6.97 0.82 25.33
CA GLU A 330 5.99 1.79 25.80
C GLU A 330 6.59 3.20 25.78
N VAL A 331 5.96 4.11 25.04
CA VAL A 331 6.30 5.54 25.03
C VAL A 331 5.32 6.28 25.93
N ARG A 332 5.81 6.95 26.95
CA ARG A 332 5.02 7.72 27.92
C ARG A 332 5.13 9.20 27.65
N ARG A 333 4.05 9.91 27.96
CA ARG A 333 4.04 11.37 27.82
C ARG A 333 5.15 12.01 28.68
N GLY A 334 5.92 12.90 28.07
CA GLY A 334 7.01 13.62 28.75
C GLY A 334 8.27 12.79 29.01
N HIS A 335 8.35 11.54 28.53
CA HIS A 335 9.48 10.67 28.75
C HIS A 335 10.06 10.17 27.42
N GLN A 336 11.39 10.05 27.38
CA GLN A 336 12.09 9.37 26.29
C GLN A 336 12.28 7.89 26.70
N ALA A 337 11.64 6.97 26.00
CA ALA A 337 11.88 5.55 26.14
C ALA A 337 13.23 5.20 25.48
N VAL A 338 13.93 4.21 26.01
CA VAL A 338 15.18 3.72 25.40
C VAL A 338 14.92 2.31 24.88
N LEU A 339 15.30 2.07 23.62
CA LEU A 339 15.24 0.75 23.03
C LEU A 339 16.32 -0.15 23.62
N HIS A 340 15.92 -1.24 24.25
CA HIS A 340 16.82 -2.29 24.73
C HIS A 340 16.80 -3.46 23.74
N GLU A 341 17.79 -3.54 22.86
CA GLU A 341 17.91 -4.57 21.84
C GLU A 341 17.86 -6.00 22.42
N ALA A 342 18.38 -6.20 23.63
CA ALA A 342 18.33 -7.49 24.32
C ALA A 342 16.90 -7.97 24.64
N ARG A 343 15.92 -7.09 24.64
CA ARG A 343 14.49 -7.44 24.84
C ARG A 343 13.77 -7.85 23.56
N LEU A 344 14.39 -7.64 22.39
CA LEU A 344 13.84 -8.10 21.12
C LEU A 344 14.07 -9.60 20.98
N GLN A 345 13.04 -10.33 20.60
CA GLN A 345 13.05 -11.77 20.39
C GLN A 345 13.15 -12.09 18.90
N ASP A 346 13.81 -13.18 18.56
CA ASP A 346 13.86 -13.66 17.19
C ASP A 346 12.49 -14.16 16.75
N ALA A 347 12.06 -13.76 15.57
CA ALA A 347 10.83 -14.20 14.93
C ALA A 347 11.11 -14.50 13.45
N PRO A 348 10.48 -15.52 12.88
CA PRO A 348 10.55 -15.77 11.45
C PRO A 348 9.93 -14.59 10.69
N PHE A 349 10.30 -14.44 9.42
CA PHE A 349 9.51 -13.58 8.53
C PHE A 349 8.08 -14.11 8.50
N SER A 350 7.08 -13.23 8.55
CA SER A 350 5.71 -13.66 8.28
C SER A 350 5.63 -14.08 6.81
N ASP A 351 5.03 -15.23 6.56
CA ASP A 351 4.71 -15.70 5.21
C ASP A 351 3.58 -14.89 4.56
N ASP A 352 3.23 -13.73 5.12
CA ASP A 352 2.27 -12.82 4.52
C ASP A 352 2.77 -12.40 3.15
N PRO A 353 2.00 -12.67 2.09
CA PRO A 353 2.40 -12.31 0.74
C PRO A 353 2.61 -10.81 0.67
N VAL A 354 3.78 -10.40 0.20
CA VAL A 354 4.12 -8.98 -0.02
C VAL A 354 3.13 -8.45 -1.06
N LYS A 355 2.16 -7.66 -0.61
CA LYS A 355 1.25 -6.95 -1.50
C LYS A 355 2.04 -5.88 -2.25
N GLY A 356 2.03 -5.95 -3.59
CA GLY A 356 2.62 -4.92 -4.47
C GLY A 356 4.09 -5.12 -4.84
N GLY A 357 4.81 -6.03 -4.21
CA GLY A 357 6.09 -6.50 -4.78
C GLY A 357 5.78 -7.32 -6.03
N LEU A 358 6.33 -6.95 -7.18
CA LEU A 358 6.63 -7.98 -8.15
C LEU A 358 7.51 -8.96 -7.39
N ARG A 359 6.94 -10.10 -7.00
CA ARG A 359 7.76 -11.27 -6.81
C ARG A 359 8.46 -11.46 -8.15
N ALA A 360 9.77 -11.37 -8.18
CA ALA A 360 10.54 -12.07 -9.21
C ALA A 360 10.16 -13.57 -9.23
N ASP A 361 9.42 -14.01 -8.22
CA ASP A 361 8.84 -15.34 -7.98
C ASP A 361 7.31 -15.27 -7.96
N GLY A 362 6.69 -14.60 -8.91
CA GLY A 362 5.26 -14.33 -8.92
C GLY A 362 4.36 -15.53 -9.13
N ALA A 363 4.82 -16.56 -9.79
CA ALA A 363 4.07 -17.80 -10.01
C ALA A 363 4.51 -18.87 -9.01
N TRP A 364 3.56 -19.45 -8.29
CA TRP A 364 3.80 -20.60 -7.42
C TRP A 364 2.91 -21.75 -7.86
N TRP A 365 3.28 -22.97 -7.55
CA TRP A 365 2.57 -24.14 -8.03
C TRP A 365 2.17 -25.09 -6.89
N THR A 366 1.12 -25.82 -7.14
CA THR A 366 0.64 -26.88 -6.25
C THR A 366 0.44 -28.16 -7.02
N LEU A 367 0.65 -29.28 -6.34
CA LEU A 367 0.29 -30.60 -6.83
C LEU A 367 -0.76 -31.21 -5.92
N GLY A 368 -1.73 -31.91 -6.50
CA GLY A 368 -2.79 -32.48 -5.73
C GLY A 368 -3.44 -33.71 -6.33
N LEU A 369 -4.23 -34.36 -5.47
CA LEU A 369 -5.07 -35.50 -5.81
C LEU A 369 -6.53 -35.10 -5.72
N ALA A 370 -7.29 -35.51 -6.73
CA ALA A 370 -8.72 -35.23 -6.84
C ALA A 370 -9.53 -36.51 -6.77
N GLY A 371 -10.71 -36.42 -6.18
CA GLY A 371 -11.72 -37.46 -6.21
C GLY A 371 -13.10 -36.88 -6.41
N GLY A 372 -13.98 -37.56 -7.12
CA GLY A 372 -15.31 -37.04 -7.40
C GLY A 372 -16.25 -38.04 -8.05
N VAL A 373 -17.43 -37.56 -8.35
CA VAL A 373 -18.46 -38.31 -9.10
C VAL A 373 -18.87 -37.49 -10.31
N GLN A 374 -18.94 -38.16 -11.44
CA GLN A 374 -19.40 -37.59 -12.70
C GLN A 374 -20.72 -38.23 -13.10
N SER A 375 -21.66 -37.41 -13.63
CA SER A 375 -22.93 -37.89 -14.14
C SER A 375 -23.44 -37.02 -15.29
N TYR A 376 -24.21 -37.60 -16.19
CA TYR A 376 -24.79 -36.90 -17.34
C TYR A 376 -26.11 -36.24 -16.96
N PHE A 377 -26.40 -35.08 -17.55
CA PHE A 377 -27.66 -34.39 -17.35
C PHE A 377 -28.86 -35.17 -17.98
N ASP A 378 -28.63 -35.74 -19.15
CA ASP A 378 -29.63 -36.53 -19.87
C ASP A 378 -29.77 -37.94 -19.29
N ALA A 379 -30.95 -38.29 -18.80
CA ALA A 379 -31.21 -39.57 -18.17
C ALA A 379 -31.03 -40.76 -19.13
N PRO A 380 -31.52 -40.77 -20.40
CA PRO A 380 -31.23 -41.83 -21.34
C PRO A 380 -29.75 -42.04 -21.58
N THR A 381 -28.97 -40.96 -21.69
CA THR A 381 -27.51 -41.06 -21.83
C THR A 381 -26.86 -41.67 -20.59
N ARG A 382 -27.25 -41.24 -19.39
CA ARG A 382 -26.74 -41.70 -18.13
C ARG A 382 -27.05 -43.16 -17.86
N ASP A 383 -28.24 -43.63 -18.22
CA ASP A 383 -28.73 -44.93 -17.84
C ASP A 383 -28.42 -46.01 -18.90
N SER A 384 -28.20 -45.63 -20.17
CA SER A 384 -27.99 -46.59 -21.27
C SER A 384 -26.68 -46.39 -22.04
N LEU A 385 -26.12 -45.20 -22.12
CA LEU A 385 -24.98 -44.90 -22.97
C LEU A 385 -23.66 -44.70 -22.17
N PHE A 386 -23.66 -43.77 -21.28
CA PHE A 386 -22.46 -43.38 -20.49
C PHE A 386 -22.81 -43.28 -19.02
N LEU A 387 -22.37 -44.21 -18.24
CA LEU A 387 -22.78 -44.37 -16.85
C LEU A 387 -22.19 -43.26 -15.96
N SER A 388 -22.90 -42.96 -14.88
CA SER A 388 -22.29 -42.21 -13.77
C SER A 388 -21.11 -43.01 -13.20
N VAL A 389 -19.99 -42.35 -13.00
CA VAL A 389 -18.74 -42.99 -12.58
C VAL A 389 -18.02 -42.17 -11.51
N GLY A 390 -17.43 -42.89 -10.54
CA GLY A 390 -16.45 -42.29 -9.64
C GLY A 390 -15.16 -42.00 -10.38
N VAL A 391 -14.58 -40.83 -10.20
CA VAL A 391 -13.32 -40.42 -10.82
C VAL A 391 -12.28 -40.12 -9.76
N VAL A 392 -11.02 -40.49 -10.06
CA VAL A 392 -9.84 -40.13 -9.30
C VAL A 392 -8.82 -39.53 -10.24
N GLY A 393 -8.04 -38.58 -9.77
CA GLY A 393 -7.10 -37.89 -10.64
C GLY A 393 -6.01 -37.13 -9.91
N ALA A 394 -5.12 -36.55 -10.70
CA ALA A 394 -4.06 -35.66 -10.23
C ALA A 394 -4.19 -34.32 -10.95
N GLU A 395 -3.80 -33.28 -10.27
CA GLU A 395 -3.85 -31.91 -10.80
C GLU A 395 -2.61 -31.13 -10.36
N ALA A 396 -2.01 -30.40 -11.31
CA ALA A 396 -1.00 -29.39 -11.07
C ALA A 396 -1.64 -28.02 -11.32
N GLN A 397 -1.42 -27.10 -10.40
CA GLN A 397 -1.95 -25.73 -10.51
C GLN A 397 -0.80 -24.74 -10.43
N LEU A 398 -0.82 -23.75 -11.33
CA LEU A 398 0.09 -22.61 -11.37
C LEU A 398 -0.72 -21.36 -11.03
N HIS A 399 -0.38 -20.75 -9.89
CA HIS A 399 -1.06 -19.60 -9.34
C HIS A 399 -0.33 -18.32 -9.74
N ASP A 400 -1.10 -17.24 -9.94
CA ASP A 400 -0.61 -15.87 -10.15
C ASP A 400 0.31 -15.66 -11.38
N TYR A 401 0.35 -16.63 -12.32
CA TYR A 401 1.23 -16.55 -13.49
C TYR A 401 0.80 -15.50 -14.52
N PHE A 402 -0.49 -15.52 -14.92
CA PHE A 402 -1.00 -14.58 -15.92
C PHE A 402 -1.47 -13.27 -15.27
N ARG A 403 -2.06 -13.37 -14.12
CA ARG A 403 -2.60 -12.26 -13.34
C ARG A 403 -2.77 -12.73 -11.90
N ARG A 404 -2.70 -11.81 -10.95
CA ARG A 404 -2.99 -12.09 -9.56
C ARG A 404 -4.39 -12.66 -9.38
N ASP A 405 -4.52 -13.60 -8.44
CA ASP A 405 -5.76 -14.32 -8.14
C ASP A 405 -6.29 -15.14 -9.34
N TRP A 406 -5.42 -15.45 -10.33
CA TRP A 406 -5.71 -16.36 -11.41
C TRP A 406 -4.92 -17.64 -11.27
N VAL A 407 -5.61 -18.78 -11.45
CA VAL A 407 -5.01 -20.12 -11.33
C VAL A 407 -5.17 -20.84 -12.65
N TRP A 408 -4.05 -21.28 -13.20
CA TRP A 408 -4.02 -22.17 -14.34
C TRP A 408 -3.80 -23.61 -13.86
N GLY A 409 -4.72 -24.51 -14.17
CA GLY A 409 -4.69 -25.92 -13.80
C GLY A 409 -4.49 -26.85 -14.99
N LEU A 410 -3.71 -27.91 -14.76
CA LEU A 410 -3.62 -29.08 -15.66
C LEU A 410 -4.03 -30.30 -14.86
N ASP A 411 -4.99 -31.09 -15.35
CA ASP A 411 -5.52 -32.24 -14.66
C ASP A 411 -5.63 -33.49 -15.55
N VAL A 412 -5.45 -34.64 -14.90
CA VAL A 412 -5.75 -35.95 -15.46
C VAL A 412 -6.69 -36.66 -14.51
N ALA A 413 -7.78 -37.24 -15.01
CA ALA A 413 -8.73 -37.99 -14.21
C ALA A 413 -9.11 -39.31 -14.91
N LEU A 414 -9.31 -40.33 -14.11
CA LEU A 414 -9.65 -41.69 -14.53
C LEU A 414 -10.90 -42.15 -13.80
N GLY A 415 -11.80 -42.80 -14.51
CA GLY A 415 -12.98 -43.42 -13.91
C GLY A 415 -13.33 -44.72 -14.62
N SER A 416 -13.84 -45.70 -13.88
CA SER A 416 -14.30 -46.97 -14.46
C SER A 416 -15.45 -47.55 -13.66
N ARG A 417 -16.40 -48.17 -14.39
CA ARG A 417 -17.54 -48.88 -13.81
C ARG A 417 -17.93 -50.06 -14.69
N ARG A 418 -18.36 -51.16 -14.07
CA ARG A 418 -18.96 -52.31 -14.79
C ARG A 418 -20.48 -52.13 -14.82
N ALA A 419 -21.10 -52.49 -15.92
CA ALA A 419 -22.54 -52.46 -16.11
C ALA A 419 -22.99 -53.54 -17.11
N VAL A 420 -24.29 -53.65 -17.22
CA VAL A 420 -24.93 -54.54 -18.21
C VAL A 420 -25.72 -53.65 -19.17
N LEU A 421 -25.64 -53.90 -20.44
CA LEU A 421 -26.41 -53.17 -21.44
C LEU A 421 -27.90 -53.51 -21.27
N MET A 422 -28.71 -52.48 -20.99
CA MET A 422 -30.16 -52.63 -20.88
C MET A 422 -30.79 -52.40 -22.25
N LEU A 423 -31.36 -53.42 -22.84
CA LEU A 423 -32.17 -53.36 -24.05
C LEU A 423 -33.67 -53.34 -23.68
N PRO A 424 -34.54 -52.77 -24.47
CA PRO A 424 -35.98 -52.64 -24.12
C PRO A 424 -36.68 -53.97 -23.77
N THR A 425 -36.20 -55.09 -24.28
CA THR A 425 -36.83 -56.39 -24.12
C THR A 425 -35.89 -57.50 -23.58
N LEU A 426 -34.61 -57.20 -23.43
CA LEU A 426 -33.61 -58.20 -23.01
C LEU A 426 -32.49 -57.57 -22.21
N THR A 427 -31.95 -58.34 -21.24
CA THR A 427 -30.69 -58.01 -20.58
C THR A 427 -29.56 -58.29 -21.56
N GLY A 428 -28.85 -57.28 -21.99
CA GLY A 428 -27.73 -57.40 -22.93
C GLY A 428 -26.43 -57.83 -22.22
N PRO A 429 -25.34 -57.91 -22.97
CA PRO A 429 -24.03 -58.33 -22.44
C PRO A 429 -23.50 -57.32 -21.41
N GLY A 430 -22.69 -57.84 -20.47
CA GLY A 430 -21.93 -57.01 -19.55
C GLY A 430 -20.84 -56.22 -20.28
N TYR A 431 -20.57 -55.03 -19.84
CA TYR A 431 -19.46 -54.21 -20.35
C TYR A 431 -18.77 -53.46 -19.25
N ARG A 432 -17.51 -53.07 -19.51
CA ARG A 432 -16.77 -52.14 -18.67
C ARG A 432 -16.80 -50.77 -19.35
N TYR A 433 -17.36 -49.80 -18.69
CA TYR A 433 -17.22 -48.41 -19.06
C TYR A 433 -15.99 -47.81 -18.39
N SER A 434 -15.10 -47.16 -19.15
CA SER A 434 -13.96 -46.44 -18.66
C SER A 434 -13.88 -45.05 -19.29
N MET A 435 -13.44 -44.09 -18.49
CA MET A 435 -13.25 -42.71 -18.92
C MET A 435 -11.88 -42.20 -18.49
N THR A 436 -11.19 -41.54 -19.40
CA THR A 436 -9.99 -40.76 -19.14
C THR A 436 -10.22 -39.34 -19.56
N SER A 437 -9.94 -38.38 -18.68
CA SER A 437 -10.01 -36.93 -18.95
C SER A 437 -8.63 -36.32 -18.78
N VAL A 438 -8.18 -35.58 -19.78
CA VAL A 438 -7.02 -34.68 -19.69
C VAL A 438 -7.50 -33.29 -19.95
N GLY A 439 -7.30 -32.37 -19.00
CA GLY A 439 -7.88 -31.05 -19.09
C GLY A 439 -6.96 -29.92 -18.62
N THR A 440 -7.32 -28.74 -19.05
CA THR A 440 -6.74 -27.48 -18.57
C THR A 440 -7.86 -26.54 -18.13
N SER A 441 -7.61 -25.79 -17.08
CA SER A 441 -8.56 -24.81 -16.53
C SER A 441 -7.89 -23.48 -16.26
N LEU A 442 -8.64 -22.42 -16.39
CA LEU A 442 -8.24 -21.08 -15.98
C LEU A 442 -9.35 -20.50 -15.10
N THR A 443 -9.03 -20.22 -13.84
CA THR A 443 -9.98 -19.76 -12.83
C THR A 443 -9.53 -18.44 -12.24
N SER A 444 -10.48 -17.58 -11.88
CA SER A 444 -10.27 -16.40 -11.04
C SER A 444 -10.75 -16.73 -9.62
N GLU A 445 -9.94 -16.39 -8.63
CA GLU A 445 -10.21 -16.61 -7.22
C GLU A 445 -10.50 -15.27 -6.51
N TRP A 446 -11.35 -15.33 -5.47
CA TRP A 446 -11.68 -14.17 -4.62
C TRP A 446 -11.34 -14.49 -3.16
N PRO A 447 -10.08 -14.26 -2.72
CA PRO A 447 -9.67 -14.60 -1.35
C PRO A 447 -10.47 -13.82 -0.29
N MET A 448 -11.09 -14.53 0.65
CA MET A 448 -11.83 -14.01 1.80
C MET A 448 -11.30 -14.66 3.08
N GLY A 449 -10.14 -14.20 3.55
CA GLY A 449 -9.44 -14.83 4.67
C GLY A 449 -8.96 -16.25 4.30
N PRO A 450 -9.31 -17.28 5.09
CA PRO A 450 -8.86 -18.65 4.82
C PRO A 450 -9.61 -19.33 3.67
N VAL A 451 -10.63 -18.70 3.11
CA VAL A 451 -11.52 -19.25 2.08
C VAL A 451 -11.41 -18.43 0.81
N ALA A 452 -11.36 -19.08 -0.34
CA ALA A 452 -11.33 -18.43 -1.65
C ALA A 452 -12.36 -19.11 -2.59
N PRO A 453 -13.54 -18.51 -2.80
CA PRO A 453 -14.43 -18.87 -3.89
C PRO A 453 -13.73 -18.64 -5.24
N PHE A 454 -14.05 -19.45 -6.24
CA PHE A 454 -13.50 -19.30 -7.58
C PHE A 454 -14.50 -19.69 -8.66
N LEU A 455 -14.30 -19.12 -9.85
CA LEU A 455 -15.04 -19.43 -11.06
C LEU A 455 -14.09 -19.36 -12.26
N GLY A 456 -14.30 -20.23 -13.24
CA GLY A 456 -13.51 -20.20 -14.45
C GLY A 456 -14.00 -21.12 -15.55
N ALA A 457 -13.19 -21.23 -16.59
CA ALA A 457 -13.42 -22.11 -17.73
C ALA A 457 -12.47 -23.30 -17.68
N ARG A 458 -12.92 -24.45 -18.21
CA ARG A 458 -12.12 -25.66 -18.40
C ARG A 458 -12.30 -26.16 -19.82
N MET A 459 -11.22 -26.68 -20.37
CA MET A 459 -11.22 -27.44 -21.62
C MET A 459 -10.62 -28.81 -21.36
N ALA A 460 -11.26 -29.86 -21.83
CA ALA A 460 -10.80 -31.22 -21.63
C ALA A 460 -10.88 -32.07 -22.89
N TRP A 461 -9.94 -32.97 -23.00
CA TRP A 461 -9.98 -34.08 -23.93
C TRP A 461 -10.47 -35.32 -23.19
N LEU A 462 -11.60 -35.88 -23.61
CA LEU A 462 -12.27 -37.01 -23.00
C LEU A 462 -12.08 -38.22 -23.88
N ILE A 463 -11.60 -39.34 -23.30
CA ILE A 463 -11.52 -40.62 -23.95
C ILE A 463 -12.43 -41.56 -23.17
N MET A 464 -13.48 -42.03 -23.80
CA MET A 464 -14.45 -42.98 -23.24
C MET A 464 -14.38 -44.29 -23.98
N ARG A 465 -14.43 -45.39 -23.23
CA ARG A 465 -14.41 -46.75 -23.79
C ARG A 465 -15.51 -47.57 -23.18
N ARG A 466 -16.07 -48.46 -24.00
CA ARG A 466 -16.90 -49.58 -23.57
C ARG A 466 -16.25 -50.84 -24.10
N ASP A 467 -15.79 -51.66 -23.18
CA ASP A 467 -15.19 -52.95 -23.48
C ASP A 467 -16.23 -54.02 -23.12
N PHE A 468 -16.79 -54.70 -24.14
CA PHE A 468 -17.85 -55.68 -23.97
C PHE A 468 -17.27 -57.04 -23.52
N ALA A 469 -18.02 -57.74 -22.66
CA ALA A 469 -17.65 -59.10 -22.22
C ALA A 469 -17.94 -60.16 -23.30
N ASP A 470 -18.75 -59.83 -24.30
CA ASP A 470 -19.07 -60.69 -25.43
C ASP A 470 -18.13 -60.34 -26.60
N GLU A 471 -17.26 -61.31 -26.98
CA GLU A 471 -16.30 -61.16 -28.08
C GLU A 471 -16.94 -60.91 -29.44
N ALA A 472 -18.24 -61.18 -29.59
CA ALA A 472 -18.98 -60.93 -30.83
C ALA A 472 -19.33 -59.41 -31.02
N LEU A 473 -19.16 -58.61 -29.97
CA LEU A 473 -19.42 -57.17 -30.02
C LEU A 473 -18.10 -56.37 -30.03
N PRO A 474 -17.90 -55.48 -31.00
CA PRO A 474 -16.69 -54.68 -31.06
C PRO A 474 -16.65 -53.67 -29.90
N ASP A 475 -15.47 -53.52 -29.31
CA ASP A 475 -15.22 -52.45 -28.33
C ASP A 475 -15.47 -51.06 -28.96
N GLN A 476 -16.04 -50.19 -28.15
CA GLN A 476 -16.36 -48.81 -28.59
C GLN A 476 -15.42 -47.82 -27.91
N LYS A 477 -14.82 -46.97 -28.72
CA LYS A 477 -13.92 -45.93 -28.24
C LYS A 477 -14.35 -44.57 -28.81
N PHE A 478 -14.53 -43.62 -27.92
CA PHE A 478 -14.91 -42.25 -28.25
C PHE A 478 -13.84 -41.30 -27.71
N ALA A 479 -13.36 -40.38 -28.55
CA ALA A 479 -12.46 -39.33 -28.14
C ALA A 479 -13.07 -37.98 -28.54
N MET A 480 -13.25 -37.07 -27.60
CA MET A 480 -13.93 -35.81 -27.88
C MET A 480 -13.41 -34.67 -27.02
N PHE A 481 -13.51 -33.48 -27.58
CA PHE A 481 -13.18 -32.24 -26.91
C PHE A 481 -14.40 -31.71 -26.17
N SER A 482 -14.22 -31.24 -24.94
CA SER A 482 -15.29 -30.80 -24.06
C SER A 482 -14.93 -29.48 -23.39
N PRO A 483 -15.50 -28.34 -23.84
CA PRO A 483 -15.47 -27.11 -23.08
C PRO A 483 -16.43 -27.19 -21.89
N GLY A 484 -16.15 -26.43 -20.83
CA GLY A 484 -16.97 -26.40 -19.63
C GLY A 484 -16.62 -25.27 -18.70
N LEU A 485 -17.38 -25.20 -17.63
CA LEU A 485 -17.15 -24.26 -16.52
C LEU A 485 -16.67 -25.03 -15.29
N VAL A 486 -15.94 -24.34 -14.45
CA VAL A 486 -15.53 -24.83 -13.12
C VAL A 486 -15.79 -23.76 -12.10
N ALA A 487 -16.42 -24.14 -10.98
CA ALA A 487 -16.66 -23.27 -9.83
C ALA A 487 -16.40 -24.05 -8.55
N GLY A 488 -16.03 -23.36 -7.49
CA GLY A 488 -15.81 -24.01 -6.22
C GLY A 488 -15.34 -23.06 -5.13
N ILE A 489 -14.93 -23.67 -4.03
CA ILE A 489 -14.40 -22.99 -2.86
C ILE A 489 -13.12 -23.70 -2.45
N ARG A 490 -12.05 -22.94 -2.33
CA ARG A 490 -10.79 -23.39 -1.74
C ARG A 490 -10.74 -22.95 -0.28
N TRP A 491 -10.38 -23.85 0.59
CA TRP A 491 -10.09 -23.59 1.99
C TRP A 491 -8.60 -23.86 2.26
N ASN A 492 -7.93 -22.92 2.89
CA ASN A 492 -6.50 -22.95 3.19
C ASN A 492 -6.29 -23.10 4.71
N PRO A 493 -6.46 -24.30 5.28
CA PRO A 493 -6.31 -24.53 6.72
C PRO A 493 -4.87 -24.40 7.20
N LEU A 494 -3.91 -24.66 6.33
CA LEU A 494 -2.46 -24.60 6.58
C LEU A 494 -1.77 -23.86 5.42
N SER A 495 -0.59 -23.32 5.66
CA SER A 495 0.16 -22.54 4.66
C SER A 495 0.52 -23.32 3.39
N ARG A 496 0.64 -24.65 3.47
CA ARG A 496 1.06 -25.53 2.35
C ARG A 496 0.01 -26.52 1.92
N LEU A 497 -1.10 -26.65 2.62
CA LEU A 497 -2.16 -27.61 2.31
C LEU A 497 -3.46 -26.87 2.02
N HIS A 498 -4.04 -27.14 0.85
CA HIS A 498 -5.28 -26.55 0.40
C HIS A 498 -6.33 -27.63 0.14
N LEU A 499 -7.55 -27.41 0.61
CA LEU A 499 -8.70 -28.27 0.37
C LEU A 499 -9.68 -27.54 -0.53
N THR A 500 -10.12 -28.16 -1.61
CA THR A 500 -11.02 -27.56 -2.58
C THR A 500 -12.24 -28.41 -2.80
N ALA A 501 -13.43 -27.86 -2.63
CA ALA A 501 -14.68 -28.42 -3.11
C ALA A 501 -15.04 -27.74 -4.43
N ARG A 502 -15.36 -28.53 -5.46
CA ARG A 502 -15.61 -27.99 -6.80
C ARG A 502 -16.73 -28.70 -7.54
N ALA A 503 -17.38 -27.93 -8.40
CA ALA A 503 -18.30 -28.41 -9.42
C ALA A 503 -17.76 -28.07 -10.80
N ARG A 504 -17.85 -28.99 -11.74
CA ARG A 504 -17.48 -28.81 -13.15
C ARG A 504 -18.69 -29.15 -14.02
N THR A 505 -18.90 -28.40 -15.09
CA THR A 505 -19.85 -28.72 -16.14
C THR A 505 -19.08 -28.90 -17.43
N HIS A 506 -19.51 -29.81 -18.26
CA HIS A 506 -18.87 -30.13 -19.53
C HIS A 506 -19.92 -30.23 -20.62
N TYR A 507 -19.58 -29.73 -21.78
CA TYR A 507 -20.42 -29.82 -22.97
C TYR A 507 -19.66 -30.56 -24.05
N LEU A 508 -20.24 -31.67 -24.54
CA LEU A 508 -19.67 -32.46 -25.61
C LEU A 508 -20.08 -31.88 -26.95
N LEU A 509 -19.11 -31.40 -27.73
CA LEU A 509 -19.34 -30.81 -29.06
C LEU A 509 -19.65 -31.86 -30.14
N TYR A 510 -19.88 -33.11 -29.76
CA TYR A 510 -20.15 -34.20 -30.67
C TYR A 510 -21.62 -34.59 -30.63
N ASN A 511 -22.30 -34.49 -31.79
CA ASN A 511 -23.65 -35.00 -31.98
C ASN A 511 -23.58 -36.46 -32.45
N VAL A 512 -23.87 -37.40 -31.56
CA VAL A 512 -24.05 -38.81 -31.92
C VAL A 512 -25.37 -38.99 -32.63
N ASP A 513 -26.33 -38.12 -32.37
CA ASP A 513 -27.65 -38.08 -33.01
C ASP A 513 -28.12 -36.61 -33.04
N ALA A 514 -28.69 -36.17 -34.15
CA ALA A 514 -28.95 -34.75 -34.47
C ALA A 514 -29.84 -33.98 -33.47
N GLN A 515 -30.30 -34.62 -32.42
CA GLN A 515 -31.23 -34.04 -31.44
C GLN A 515 -30.77 -34.05 -29.97
N ARG A 516 -29.54 -34.45 -29.63
CA ARG A 516 -29.10 -34.60 -28.24
C ARG A 516 -27.86 -33.80 -27.93
N SER A 517 -27.99 -32.81 -27.04
CA SER A 517 -26.86 -32.14 -26.43
C SER A 517 -26.33 -32.99 -25.28
N LEU A 518 -25.11 -33.51 -25.39
CA LEU A 518 -24.46 -34.29 -24.35
C LEU A 518 -23.72 -33.34 -23.39
N GLY A 519 -24.34 -33.07 -22.26
CA GLY A 519 -23.71 -32.36 -21.15
C GLY A 519 -23.57 -33.27 -19.93
N PHE A 520 -22.51 -33.08 -19.15
CA PHE A 520 -22.34 -33.76 -17.87
C PHE A 520 -21.81 -32.81 -16.79
N TRP A 521 -21.97 -33.21 -15.56
CA TRP A 521 -21.44 -32.52 -14.40
C TRP A 521 -20.51 -33.44 -13.60
N GLU A 522 -19.57 -32.83 -12.91
CA GLU A 522 -18.66 -33.48 -11.97
C GLU A 522 -18.70 -32.70 -10.66
N LEU A 523 -18.91 -33.40 -9.56
CA LEU A 523 -18.74 -32.87 -8.21
C LEU A 523 -17.57 -33.59 -7.56
N GLY A 524 -16.63 -32.85 -6.98
CA GLY A 524 -15.43 -33.42 -6.43
C GLY A 524 -14.72 -32.56 -5.42
N ALA A 525 -13.76 -33.20 -4.78
CA ALA A 525 -12.81 -32.57 -3.89
C ALA A 525 -11.39 -32.71 -4.43
N LEU A 526 -10.54 -31.75 -4.13
CA LEU A 526 -9.13 -31.72 -4.50
C LEU A 526 -8.34 -31.33 -3.26
N VAL A 527 -7.30 -32.10 -2.97
CA VAL A 527 -6.32 -31.78 -1.93
C VAL A 527 -5.01 -31.45 -2.63
N THR A 528 -4.53 -30.23 -2.47
CA THR A 528 -3.27 -29.76 -3.07
C THR A 528 -2.24 -29.42 -2.01
N TYR A 529 -0.99 -29.68 -2.32
CA TYR A 529 0.18 -29.36 -1.53
C TYR A 529 1.09 -28.40 -2.31
N GLN A 530 1.56 -27.37 -1.63
CA GLN A 530 2.57 -26.45 -2.12
C GLN A 530 3.95 -26.92 -1.65
N PRO A 531 4.85 -27.33 -2.55
CA PRO A 531 6.19 -27.80 -2.21
C PRO A 531 7.09 -26.74 -1.59
#